data_7d735934221f06bb452b954afebf52f0
#
_entry.id   7d735934221f06bb452b954afebf52f0
#
_cell.length_a   1.000
_cell.length_b   1.000
_cell.length_c   1.000
_cell.angle_alpha   90.00
_cell.angle_beta   90.00
_cell.angle_gamma   90.00
#
_symmetry.space_group_name_H-M   'P 1'
#
loop_
_entity.id
_entity.type
_entity.pdbx_description
1 polymer ?
#
loop_
_entity_poly.entity_id
_entity_poly.type
_entity_poly.pdbx_seq_one_letter_code
_entity_poly.pdbx_strand_id
1 'polypeptide(L)'
;MTAAIAVFFLLLGLGGCGSLKGDIPTDIVAAAVTQQAQQEQIVLWQQLSAAIDTAPQLSVNHVKVRNVRQVKVAAELAYEVTGTYRYRLRYADRSPVKQSRVPFALIVQQPTETGSWQLLQTDGSFENGQSWRWWPLTVKVDEPDAASAAA
;
A
#
# COMPACT_ATOMS: atom_id res chain seq x y z
N MET A 1 -13.86 -56.25 -24.88
CA MET A 1 -14.48 -54.94 -24.68
C MET A 1 -14.09 -54.46 -23.33
N THR A 2 -13.00 -53.75 -23.20
CA THR A 2 -12.51 -53.19 -21.93
C THR A 2 -12.05 -51.78 -22.21
N ALA A 3 -12.85 -50.81 -21.78
CA ALA A 3 -12.56 -49.39 -21.91
C ALA A 3 -11.49 -49.00 -20.89
N ALA A 4 -10.33 -48.63 -21.38
CA ALA A 4 -9.28 -48.06 -20.57
C ALA A 4 -9.60 -46.56 -20.31
N ILE A 5 -10.02 -46.25 -19.10
CA ILE A 5 -10.17 -44.89 -18.62
C ILE A 5 -8.77 -44.40 -18.25
N ALA A 6 -8.19 -43.59 -19.14
CA ALA A 6 -6.97 -42.86 -18.84
C ALA A 6 -7.33 -41.70 -17.89
N VAL A 7 -7.04 -41.90 -16.63
CA VAL A 7 -7.08 -40.84 -15.63
C VAL A 7 -5.87 -39.93 -15.86
N PHE A 8 -6.11 -38.84 -16.55
CA PHE A 8 -5.14 -37.76 -16.71
C PHE A 8 -5.05 -37.00 -15.41
N PHE A 9 -4.15 -37.43 -14.54
CA PHE A 9 -3.78 -36.64 -13.35
C PHE A 9 -3.05 -35.40 -13.83
N LEU A 10 -3.81 -34.30 -13.89
CA LEU A 10 -3.26 -32.99 -14.07
C LEU A 10 -2.50 -32.65 -12.79
N LEU A 11 -1.19 -32.86 -12.83
CA LEU A 11 -0.26 -32.33 -11.84
C LEU A 11 -0.33 -30.80 -11.89
N LEU A 12 -1.25 -30.25 -11.11
CA LEU A 12 -1.19 -28.85 -10.70
C LEU A 12 0.11 -28.67 -9.95
N GLY A 13 1.11 -28.21 -10.66
CA GLY A 13 2.36 -27.77 -10.07
C GLY A 13 2.06 -26.79 -8.98
N LEU A 14 2.28 -27.21 -7.75
CA LEU A 14 2.47 -26.33 -6.61
C LEU A 14 3.67 -25.44 -6.93
N GLY A 15 3.40 -24.36 -7.67
CA GLY A 15 4.35 -23.29 -7.84
C GLY A 15 4.73 -22.80 -6.46
N GLY A 16 5.96 -23.06 -6.06
CA GLY A 16 6.50 -22.74 -4.78
C GLY A 16 6.19 -21.29 -4.43
N CYS A 17 5.57 -21.09 -3.29
CA CYS A 17 5.56 -19.79 -2.59
C CYS A 17 7.01 -19.46 -2.21
N GLY A 18 7.79 -19.04 -3.18
CA GLY A 18 8.99 -18.28 -2.94
C GLY A 18 8.53 -16.95 -2.34
N SER A 19 8.53 -16.82 -1.04
CA SER A 19 8.57 -15.52 -0.38
C SER A 19 9.88 -14.86 -0.79
N LEU A 20 9.93 -14.34 -1.99
CA LEU A 20 10.87 -13.30 -2.32
C LEU A 20 10.49 -12.14 -1.40
N LYS A 21 11.19 -12.02 -0.28
CA LYS A 21 11.33 -10.74 0.40
C LYS A 21 12.02 -9.85 -0.62
N GLY A 22 11.22 -9.28 -1.53
CA GLY A 22 11.70 -8.20 -2.36
C GLY A 22 12.21 -7.15 -1.39
N ASP A 23 13.40 -6.66 -1.62
CA ASP A 23 14.07 -5.65 -0.80
C ASP A 23 13.34 -4.29 -0.90
N ILE A 24 12.04 -4.28 -0.59
CA ILE A 24 11.30 -3.04 -0.48
C ILE A 24 11.59 -2.47 0.90
N PRO A 25 12.20 -1.29 0.97
CA PRO A 25 12.48 -0.66 2.25
C PRO A 25 11.19 -0.46 3.07
N THR A 26 11.27 -0.71 4.37
CA THR A 26 10.10 -0.63 5.25
C THR A 26 9.51 0.77 5.32
N ASP A 27 10.32 1.81 5.19
CA ASP A 27 9.92 3.22 5.13
C ASP A 27 9.11 3.51 3.87
N ILE A 28 9.42 2.90 2.73
CA ILE A 28 8.63 2.97 1.50
C ILE A 28 7.25 2.38 1.70
N VAL A 29 7.15 1.21 2.32
CA VAL A 29 5.86 0.58 2.61
C VAL A 29 5.05 1.45 3.59
N ALA A 30 5.68 1.99 4.62
CA ALA A 30 5.02 2.86 5.59
C ALA A 30 4.51 4.16 4.93
N ALA A 31 5.30 4.77 4.05
CA ALA A 31 4.89 5.94 3.26
C ALA A 31 3.71 5.62 2.34
N ALA A 32 3.75 4.47 1.64
CA ALA A 32 2.69 4.04 0.75
C ALA A 32 1.37 3.77 1.50
N VAL A 33 1.42 3.07 2.63
CA VAL A 33 0.24 2.82 3.48
C VAL A 33 -0.34 4.14 4.00
N THR A 34 0.51 5.06 4.44
CA THR A 34 0.09 6.38 4.93
C THR A 34 -0.60 7.18 3.83
N GLN A 35 -0.01 7.23 2.65
CA GLN A 35 -0.56 7.97 1.50
C GLN A 35 -1.90 7.38 1.07
N GLN A 36 -2.01 6.06 0.97
CA GLN A 36 -3.27 5.39 0.63
C GLN A 36 -4.35 5.67 1.68
N ALA A 37 -4.05 5.51 2.96
CA ALA A 37 -5.01 5.74 4.04
C ALA A 37 -5.48 7.20 4.10
N GLN A 38 -4.60 8.16 3.86
CA GLN A 38 -4.94 9.58 3.77
C GLN A 38 -5.88 9.86 2.59
N GLN A 39 -5.61 9.29 1.42
CA GLN A 39 -6.44 9.46 0.25
C GLN A 39 -7.84 8.87 0.45
N GLU A 40 -7.93 7.67 1.00
CA GLU A 40 -9.20 7.03 1.33
C GLU A 40 -10.01 7.87 2.32
N GLN A 41 -9.36 8.44 3.31
CA GLN A 41 -10.02 9.32 4.28
C GLN A 41 -10.53 10.62 3.65
N ILE A 42 -9.76 11.25 2.77
CA ILE A 42 -10.18 12.46 2.06
C ILE A 42 -11.42 12.17 1.22
N VAL A 43 -11.41 11.09 0.44
CA VAL A 43 -12.56 10.67 -0.38
C VAL A 43 -13.79 10.42 0.48
N LEU A 44 -13.65 9.68 1.58
CA LEU A 44 -14.73 9.40 2.50
C LEU A 44 -15.30 10.70 3.11
N TRP A 45 -14.44 11.63 3.50
CA TRP A 45 -14.84 12.90 4.09
C TRP A 45 -15.59 13.78 3.11
N GLN A 46 -15.16 13.81 1.85
CA GLN A 46 -15.87 14.49 0.76
C GLN A 46 -17.26 13.90 0.51
N GLN A 47 -17.38 12.57 0.52
CA GLN A 47 -18.68 11.89 0.35
C GLN A 47 -19.67 12.23 1.48
N LEU A 48 -19.18 12.45 2.68
CA LEU A 48 -20.00 12.84 3.83
C LEU A 48 -20.41 14.33 3.78
N SER A 49 -20.02 15.07 2.76
CA SER A 49 -20.29 16.52 2.60
C SER A 49 -19.85 17.34 3.82
N ALA A 50 -18.88 16.84 4.56
CA ALA A 50 -18.34 17.55 5.72
C ALA A 50 -17.35 18.63 5.28
N ALA A 51 -17.27 19.71 6.02
CA ALA A 51 -16.29 20.75 5.76
C ALA A 51 -14.87 20.20 5.90
N ILE A 52 -14.02 20.40 4.89
CA ILE A 52 -12.65 19.87 4.85
C ILE A 52 -11.83 20.35 6.06
N ASP A 53 -12.12 21.57 6.53
CA ASP A 53 -11.46 22.17 7.71
C ASP A 53 -11.67 21.38 9.00
N THR A 54 -12.68 20.53 9.05
CA THR A 54 -12.99 19.67 10.20
C THR A 54 -12.50 18.24 10.03
N ALA A 55 -11.78 17.94 8.95
CA ALA A 55 -11.25 16.60 8.72
C ALA A 55 -10.28 16.20 9.85
N PRO A 56 -10.41 14.97 10.38
CA PRO A 56 -9.52 14.50 11.42
C PRO A 56 -8.10 14.29 10.88
N GLN A 57 -7.12 14.49 11.72
CA GLN A 57 -5.73 14.18 11.41
C GLN A 57 -5.51 12.67 11.51
N LEU A 58 -5.07 12.06 10.42
CA LEU A 58 -4.70 10.65 10.37
C LEU A 58 -3.21 10.48 10.67
N SER A 59 -2.89 9.57 11.57
CA SER A 59 -1.53 9.05 11.74
C SER A 59 -1.53 7.53 11.61
N VAL A 60 -0.60 7.03 10.81
CA VAL A 60 -0.37 5.59 10.58
C VAL A 60 0.89 5.16 11.32
N ASN A 61 0.82 4.02 11.97
CA ASN A 61 1.96 3.43 12.66
C ASN A 61 1.85 1.89 12.71
N HIS A 62 2.90 1.23 13.19
CA HIS A 62 2.96 -0.23 13.32
C HIS A 62 2.61 -0.96 12.01
N VAL A 63 3.18 -0.51 10.91
CA VAL A 63 3.04 -1.18 9.62
C VAL A 63 3.81 -2.50 9.68
N LYS A 64 3.09 -3.60 9.43
CA LYS A 64 3.66 -4.96 9.37
C LYS A 64 3.37 -5.58 8.02
N VAL A 65 4.40 -5.82 7.25
CA VAL A 65 4.32 -6.54 5.98
C VAL A 65 4.14 -8.03 6.28
N ARG A 66 3.18 -8.65 5.63
CA ARG A 66 2.93 -10.09 5.68
C ARG A 66 3.48 -10.81 4.46
N ASN A 67 3.23 -10.24 3.29
CA ASN A 67 3.63 -10.83 2.03
C ASN A 67 4.05 -9.76 1.03
N VAL A 68 5.03 -10.09 0.21
CA VAL A 68 5.46 -9.32 -0.96
C VAL A 68 5.45 -10.26 -2.15
N ARG A 69 4.75 -9.89 -3.19
CA ARG A 69 4.64 -10.66 -4.41
C ARG A 69 4.98 -9.80 -5.63
N GLN A 70 5.82 -10.32 -6.49
CA GLN A 70 6.11 -9.68 -7.75
C GLN A 70 4.93 -9.82 -8.71
N VAL A 71 4.51 -8.74 -9.32
CA VAL A 71 3.40 -8.67 -10.28
C VAL A 71 3.80 -7.86 -11.49
N LYS A 72 3.02 -7.96 -12.56
CA LYS A 72 3.18 -7.11 -13.75
C LYS A 72 1.98 -6.20 -13.88
N VAL A 73 2.23 -4.92 -14.04
CA VAL A 73 1.23 -3.90 -14.30
C VAL A 73 1.59 -3.20 -15.60
N ALA A 74 0.73 -3.29 -16.62
CA ALA A 74 1.00 -2.75 -17.95
C ALA A 74 2.37 -3.20 -18.52
N ALA A 75 2.71 -4.50 -18.36
CA ALA A 75 3.96 -5.13 -18.75
C ALA A 75 5.20 -4.70 -17.93
N GLU A 76 5.10 -3.78 -17.02
CA GLU A 76 6.18 -3.38 -16.11
C GLU A 76 6.16 -4.17 -14.80
N LEU A 77 7.34 -4.33 -14.22
CA LEU A 77 7.51 -5.02 -12.96
C LEU A 77 7.06 -4.16 -11.80
N ALA A 78 6.21 -4.71 -10.95
CA ALA A 78 5.74 -4.08 -9.73
C ALA A 78 5.69 -5.10 -8.58
N TYR A 79 5.40 -4.64 -7.39
CA TYR A 79 5.30 -5.47 -6.19
C TYR A 79 3.96 -5.23 -5.51
N GLU A 80 3.22 -6.31 -5.31
CA GLU A 80 2.06 -6.31 -4.44
C GLU A 80 2.51 -6.58 -3.02
N VAL A 81 2.18 -5.66 -2.11
CA VAL A 81 2.53 -5.74 -0.70
C VAL A 81 1.26 -5.82 0.12
N THR A 82 1.16 -6.82 0.96
CA THR A 82 0.03 -6.99 1.88
C THR A 82 0.51 -7.04 3.32
N GLY A 83 -0.34 -6.60 4.21
CA GLY A 83 0.00 -6.59 5.63
C GLY A 83 -1.09 -5.98 6.49
N THR A 84 -0.69 -5.46 7.63
CA THR A 84 -1.58 -4.76 8.58
C THR A 84 -0.90 -3.53 9.12
N TYR A 85 -1.69 -2.54 9.48
CA TYR A 85 -1.22 -1.34 10.15
C TYR A 85 -2.15 -0.93 11.28
N ARG A 86 -1.74 0.05 12.06
CA ARG A 86 -2.54 0.74 13.06
C ARG A 86 -2.70 2.18 12.65
N TYR A 87 -3.90 2.75 12.84
CA TYR A 87 -4.08 4.17 12.68
C TYR A 87 -4.70 4.84 13.91
N ARG A 88 -4.54 6.13 13.95
CA ARG A 88 -5.16 7.03 14.91
C ARG A 88 -5.74 8.23 14.17
N LEU A 89 -7.03 8.48 14.38
CA LEU A 89 -7.73 9.68 13.92
C LEU A 89 -7.88 10.62 15.09
N ARG A 90 -7.37 11.84 14.94
CA ARG A 90 -7.48 12.89 15.94
C ARG A 90 -8.48 13.93 15.44
N TYR A 91 -9.57 14.08 16.16
CA TYR A 91 -10.59 15.09 15.93
C TYR A 91 -10.31 16.31 16.81
N ALA A 92 -10.80 17.49 16.40
CA ALA A 92 -10.67 18.73 17.18
C ALA A 92 -11.59 18.75 18.41
N ASP A 93 -12.75 18.10 18.31
CA ASP A 93 -13.89 18.24 19.23
C ASP A 93 -14.22 16.96 20.04
N ARG A 94 -13.49 15.87 19.82
CA ARG A 94 -13.77 14.58 20.44
C ARG A 94 -12.51 13.75 20.68
N SER A 95 -12.68 12.68 21.45
CA SER A 95 -11.61 11.73 21.72
C SER A 95 -11.08 11.09 20.44
N PRO A 96 -9.77 10.80 20.33
CA PRO A 96 -9.19 10.16 19.17
C PRO A 96 -9.68 8.73 19.00
N VAL A 97 -9.93 8.36 17.75
CA VAL A 97 -10.26 6.98 17.36
C VAL A 97 -8.98 6.25 16.99
N LYS A 98 -8.82 5.03 17.52
CA LYS A 98 -7.67 4.16 17.23
C LYS A 98 -8.18 2.84 16.70
N GLN A 99 -7.54 2.31 15.67
CA GLN A 99 -7.80 0.98 15.18
C GLN A 99 -6.50 0.24 14.90
N SER A 100 -6.46 -1.03 15.27
CA SER A 100 -5.30 -1.91 15.10
C SER A 100 -5.61 -3.03 14.13
N ARG A 101 -4.56 -3.60 13.54
CA ARG A 101 -4.64 -4.73 12.61
C ARG A 101 -5.52 -4.45 11.39
N VAL A 102 -5.51 -3.21 10.91
CA VAL A 102 -6.21 -2.85 9.66
C VAL A 102 -5.46 -3.49 8.50
N PRO A 103 -6.10 -4.31 7.68
CA PRO A 103 -5.44 -4.93 6.54
C PRO A 103 -5.16 -3.88 5.46
N PHE A 104 -4.05 -4.05 4.74
CA PHE A 104 -3.77 -3.30 3.54
C PHE A 104 -3.30 -4.22 2.41
N ALA A 105 -3.57 -3.80 1.20
CA ALA A 105 -2.99 -4.32 -0.03
C ALA A 105 -2.65 -3.14 -0.93
N LEU A 106 -1.43 -3.07 -1.39
CA LEU A 106 -0.96 -1.98 -2.25
C LEU A 106 0.01 -2.51 -3.31
N ILE A 107 0.13 -1.78 -4.39
CA ILE A 107 1.06 -2.09 -5.46
C ILE A 107 2.03 -0.93 -5.60
N VAL A 108 3.32 -1.23 -5.50
CA VAL A 108 4.40 -0.26 -5.64
C VAL A 108 5.35 -0.68 -6.74
N GLN A 109 5.98 0.28 -7.38
CA GLN A 109 7.06 0.07 -8.34
C GLN A 109 8.19 1.08 -8.13
N GLN A 110 9.38 0.71 -8.59
CA GLN A 110 10.51 1.62 -8.71
C GLN A 110 10.97 1.59 -10.16
N PRO A 111 10.52 2.56 -10.99
CA PRO A 111 10.97 2.63 -12.36
C PRO A 111 12.47 2.86 -12.43
N THR A 112 13.15 2.13 -13.32
CA THR A 112 14.61 2.22 -13.50
C THR A 112 15.06 3.62 -13.90
N GLU A 113 14.21 4.33 -14.65
CA GLU A 113 14.52 5.66 -15.17
C GLU A 113 14.52 6.76 -14.11
N THR A 114 13.61 6.68 -13.14
CA THR A 114 13.47 7.72 -12.12
C THR A 114 14.09 7.37 -10.79
N GLY A 115 14.28 6.09 -10.50
CA GLY A 115 14.77 5.60 -9.21
C GLY A 115 13.82 5.86 -8.04
N SER A 116 12.71 6.58 -8.28
CA SER A 116 11.74 6.96 -7.25
C SER A 116 10.65 5.92 -7.13
N TRP A 117 10.27 5.58 -5.90
CA TRP A 117 9.15 4.67 -5.66
C TRP A 117 7.82 5.34 -5.98
N GLN A 118 6.91 4.57 -6.56
CA GLN A 118 5.56 4.99 -6.92
C GLN A 118 4.53 4.01 -6.38
N LEU A 119 3.37 4.55 -6.01
CA LEU A 119 2.21 3.80 -5.53
C LEU A 119 1.11 3.83 -6.59
N LEU A 120 0.53 2.67 -6.89
CA LEU A 120 -0.64 2.57 -7.77
C LEU A 120 -1.90 2.87 -6.98
N GLN A 121 -2.58 3.95 -7.33
CA GLN A 121 -3.84 4.36 -6.70
C GLN A 121 -4.89 4.74 -7.74
N THR A 122 -6.15 4.67 -7.35
CA THR A 122 -7.23 5.25 -8.14
C THR A 122 -7.21 6.77 -8.01
N ASP A 123 -7.59 7.47 -9.07
CA ASP A 123 -7.68 8.94 -9.05
C ASP A 123 -8.90 9.48 -8.29
N GLY A 124 -9.73 8.58 -7.72
CA GLY A 124 -10.91 8.95 -6.94
C GLY A 124 -12.08 9.49 -7.76
N SER A 125 -11.98 9.54 -9.08
CA SER A 125 -13.08 9.96 -9.93
C SER A 125 -14.07 8.81 -10.17
N PHE A 126 -15.25 8.94 -9.61
CA PHE A 126 -16.32 7.94 -9.77
C PHE A 126 -17.15 8.12 -11.04
N GLU A 127 -17.01 9.24 -11.76
CA GLU A 127 -17.89 9.59 -12.88
C GLU A 127 -17.60 8.83 -14.17
N ASN A 128 -16.39 8.32 -14.39
CA ASN A 128 -15.99 7.67 -15.64
C ASN A 128 -15.28 6.32 -15.49
N GLY A 129 -15.54 5.61 -14.39
CA GLY A 129 -14.82 4.41 -14.06
C GLY A 129 -13.52 4.72 -13.29
N GLN A 130 -13.09 3.76 -12.48
CA GLN A 130 -11.88 3.93 -11.70
C GLN A 130 -10.66 3.92 -12.64
N SER A 131 -9.99 5.06 -12.79
CA SER A 131 -8.70 5.12 -13.45
C SER A 131 -7.58 4.90 -12.44
N TRP A 132 -6.67 4.00 -12.77
CA TRP A 132 -5.50 3.70 -11.98
C TRP A 132 -4.33 4.55 -12.45
N ARG A 133 -3.62 5.17 -11.50
CA ARG A 133 -2.50 6.05 -11.78
C ARG A 133 -1.35 5.77 -10.80
N TRP A 134 -0.14 5.93 -11.28
CA TRP A 134 1.07 5.91 -10.46
C TRP A 134 1.26 7.27 -9.79
N TRP A 135 1.42 7.24 -8.48
CA TRP A 135 1.68 8.42 -7.66
C TRP A 135 3.07 8.31 -7.02
N PRO A 136 3.88 9.36 -7.10
CA PRO A 136 5.18 9.35 -6.45
C PRO A 136 5.03 9.24 -4.94
N LEU A 137 5.89 8.43 -4.31
CA LEU A 137 5.97 8.33 -2.87
C LEU A 137 6.96 9.37 -2.34
N THR A 138 6.49 10.21 -1.43
CA THR A 138 7.35 11.14 -0.70
C THR A 138 7.80 10.46 0.58
N VAL A 139 9.01 9.98 0.61
CA VAL A 139 9.64 9.53 1.84
C VAL A 139 10.20 10.74 2.54
N LYS A 140 9.74 11.03 3.76
CA LYS A 140 10.47 11.94 4.62
C LYS A 140 11.78 11.24 4.97
N VAL A 141 12.86 11.63 4.35
CA VAL A 141 14.19 11.35 4.86
C VAL A 141 14.29 12.15 6.14
N ASP A 142 14.22 11.48 7.28
CA ASP A 142 14.63 12.09 8.55
C ASP A 142 16.10 12.44 8.37
N GLU A 143 16.37 13.71 8.11
CA GLU A 143 17.70 14.26 8.08
C GLU A 143 18.31 13.97 9.45
N PRO A 144 19.41 13.22 9.53
CA PRO A 144 20.02 12.94 10.82
C PRO A 144 20.39 14.28 11.43
N ASP A 145 19.89 14.53 12.63
CA ASP A 145 20.18 15.72 13.41
C ASP A 145 21.68 16.04 13.33
N ALA A 146 22.02 17.06 12.56
CA ALA A 146 23.36 17.59 12.48
C ALA A 146 23.83 18.26 13.80
N ALA A 147 23.08 18.08 14.87
CA ALA A 147 23.36 18.63 16.19
C ALA A 147 24.29 17.79 17.07
N SER A 148 24.75 16.62 16.61
CA SER A 148 25.67 15.76 17.42
C SER A 148 27.15 15.79 16.97
N ALA A 149 27.54 16.66 16.07
CA ALA A 149 28.92 16.75 15.62
C ALA A 149 29.67 17.98 16.15
N ALA A 150 29.20 18.62 17.21
CA ALA A 150 29.88 19.73 17.88
C ALA A 150 29.99 19.46 19.38
N ALA A 151 30.87 18.50 19.73
CA ALA A 151 31.44 18.36 21.07
C ALA A 151 32.88 17.83 20.96
#